data_b0ee6e50bffbe973ed23ca0e5fbc5c23
#
_entry.id   b0ee6e50bffbe973ed23ca0e5fbc5c23
#
_cell.length_a   1.000
_cell.length_b   1.000
_cell.length_c   1.000
_cell.angle_alpha   90.00
_cell.angle_beta   90.00
_cell.angle_gamma   90.00
#
_symmetry.space_group_name_H-M   'P 1'
#
loop_
_entity.id
_entity.type
_entity.pdbx_description
1 polymer ?
#
loop_
_entity_poly.entity_id
_entity_poly.type
_entity_poly.pdbx_seq_one_letter_code
_entity_poly.pdbx_strand_id
1 'polypeptide(L)'
;CEGAYNEGGRGLSSVDVVPFGEDRMKVAKGQMRMLECDDKHIYPSHKAIDMYHHFKEDIKMFAEMGFKCYRLSIAWTRILPNGDDEIPNVEGLRFYHEVFDECLKAGIEPLVTICHFDTPIALIKKYGGWKDRRMIDAFLHLCEILFKNYGDKVKYWLTFNEINMLLHMPFMGAGIVFEEGEDEELVKYQAAHHELVASAFAVKIGHEIDPNNK
;
A
#
# COMPACT_ATOMS: atom_id res chain seq x y z
N CYS A 1 7.91 2.58 -5.94
CA CYS A 1 7.39 3.62 -5.02
C CYS A 1 7.16 4.92 -5.76
N GLU A 2 6.08 5.60 -5.44
CA GLU A 2 5.70 6.84 -6.10
C GLU A 2 6.52 8.08 -5.67
N GLY A 3 7.28 7.99 -4.59
CA GLY A 3 8.00 9.13 -4.00
C GLY A 3 7.08 10.08 -3.22
N ALA A 4 7.56 11.31 -2.99
CA ALA A 4 6.77 12.36 -2.32
C ALA A 4 6.08 11.89 -1.02
N TYR A 5 6.85 11.20 -0.16
CA TYR A 5 6.35 10.48 1.02
C TYR A 5 5.61 11.37 2.03
N ASN A 6 5.88 12.67 2.05
CA ASN A 6 5.30 13.66 2.98
C ASN A 6 4.52 14.77 2.27
N GLU A 7 4.19 14.60 0.98
CA GLU A 7 3.46 15.60 0.20
C GLU A 7 1.98 15.23 0.03
N GLY A 8 1.15 16.22 -0.28
CA GLY A 8 -0.28 16.03 -0.55
C GLY A 8 -1.05 15.44 0.62
N GLY A 9 -0.62 15.68 1.86
CA GLY A 9 -1.30 15.19 3.06
C GLY A 9 -1.09 13.69 3.35
N ARG A 10 -0.14 13.02 2.66
CA ARG A 10 0.18 11.60 2.88
C ARG A 10 0.75 11.34 4.27
N GLY A 11 0.30 10.29 4.94
CA GLY A 11 0.89 9.78 6.18
C GLY A 11 2.06 8.82 5.92
N LEU A 12 2.77 8.42 6.99
CA LEU A 12 3.87 7.45 6.92
C LEU A 12 3.36 6.01 6.82
N SER A 13 4.05 5.22 6.01
CA SER A 13 3.85 3.77 5.91
C SER A 13 5.13 2.99 6.27
N SER A 14 5.01 1.68 6.42
CA SER A 14 6.13 0.80 6.74
C SER A 14 7.31 0.92 5.77
N VAL A 15 7.05 1.16 4.48
CA VAL A 15 8.13 1.32 3.48
C VAL A 15 8.93 2.61 3.64
N ASP A 16 8.33 3.64 4.24
CA ASP A 16 8.98 4.94 4.40
C ASP A 16 10.05 4.93 5.50
N VAL A 17 9.94 4.02 6.45
CA VAL A 17 10.87 3.88 7.58
C VAL A 17 11.91 2.78 7.38
N VAL A 18 11.90 2.08 6.25
CA VAL A 18 12.92 1.08 5.93
C VAL A 18 14.18 1.76 5.39
N PRO A 19 15.30 1.76 6.13
CA PRO A 19 16.49 2.48 5.75
C PRO A 19 17.29 1.76 4.65
N PHE A 20 18.21 2.48 4.06
CA PHE A 20 19.30 1.91 3.27
C PHE A 20 20.45 1.49 4.21
N GLY A 21 21.18 0.44 3.86
CA GLY A 21 22.37 0.00 4.61
C GLY A 21 22.13 -1.23 5.48
N GLU A 22 22.98 -1.37 6.51
CA GLU A 22 23.08 -2.60 7.33
C GLU A 22 21.81 -2.92 8.13
N ASP A 23 21.06 -1.89 8.54
CA ASP A 23 19.86 -2.06 9.34
C ASP A 23 18.60 -2.40 8.51
N ARG A 24 18.68 -2.27 7.16
CA ARG A 24 17.57 -2.54 6.27
C ARG A 24 16.90 -3.90 6.54
N MET A 25 17.68 -4.96 6.59
CA MET A 25 17.15 -6.31 6.76
C MET A 25 16.65 -6.57 8.19
N LYS A 26 17.27 -5.96 9.19
CA LYS A 26 16.79 -6.04 10.58
C LYS A 26 15.42 -5.39 10.73
N VAL A 27 15.23 -4.21 10.12
CA VAL A 27 13.94 -3.51 10.10
C VAL A 27 12.92 -4.32 9.31
N ALA A 28 13.23 -4.74 8.07
CA ALA A 28 12.31 -5.49 7.22
C ALA A 28 11.82 -6.79 7.88
N LYS A 29 12.68 -7.45 8.67
CA LYS A 29 12.35 -8.67 9.41
C LYS A 29 11.66 -8.42 10.77
N GLY A 30 11.38 -7.18 11.15
CA GLY A 30 10.78 -6.85 12.44
C GLY A 30 11.70 -7.07 13.66
N GLN A 31 12.99 -7.30 13.43
CA GLN A 31 14.00 -7.49 14.47
C GLN A 31 14.51 -6.19 15.07
N MET A 32 14.36 -5.11 14.33
CA MET A 32 14.65 -3.74 14.77
C MET A 32 13.41 -2.87 14.62
N ARG A 33 12.95 -2.31 15.74
CA ARG A 33 11.78 -1.44 15.75
C ARG A 33 12.14 -0.07 15.18
N MET A 34 11.54 0.29 14.05
CA MET A 34 11.69 1.59 13.41
C MET A 34 10.32 2.06 12.91
N LEU A 35 9.72 2.98 13.64
CA LEU A 35 8.37 3.51 13.36
C LEU A 35 8.37 5.02 13.10
N GLU A 36 9.55 5.60 12.91
CA GLU A 36 9.80 7.00 12.58
C GLU A 36 11.08 7.10 11.76
N CYS A 37 11.18 8.11 10.93
CA CYS A 37 12.42 8.42 10.23
C CYS A 37 13.33 9.22 11.15
N ASP A 38 14.64 9.01 11.04
CA ASP A 38 15.67 9.76 11.72
C ASP A 38 16.64 10.42 10.73
N ASP A 39 17.52 11.28 11.24
CA ASP A 39 18.53 11.98 10.43
C ASP A 39 19.80 11.16 10.19
N LYS A 40 19.88 9.94 10.74
CA LYS A 40 21.08 9.08 10.65
C LYS A 40 21.05 8.16 9.44
N HIS A 41 19.85 7.86 8.94
CA HIS A 41 19.64 6.92 7.86
C HIS A 41 19.21 7.62 6.56
N ILE A 42 19.45 6.96 5.45
CA ILE A 42 18.92 7.33 4.14
C ILE A 42 17.70 6.44 3.85
N TYR A 43 16.62 7.05 3.41
CA TYR A 43 15.36 6.38 3.08
C TYR A 43 15.08 6.48 1.58
N PRO A 44 15.45 5.46 0.77
CA PRO A 44 15.32 5.53 -0.69
C PRO A 44 13.89 5.72 -1.18
N SER A 45 12.90 5.24 -0.43
CA SER A 45 11.47 5.34 -0.76
C SER A 45 10.95 6.78 -0.75
N HIS A 46 11.59 7.70 -0.04
CA HIS A 46 11.14 9.10 0.07
C HIS A 46 11.14 9.82 -1.28
N LYS A 47 12.13 9.55 -2.10
CA LYS A 47 12.21 10.06 -3.47
C LYS A 47 11.84 8.99 -4.49
N ALA A 48 12.41 7.80 -4.36
CA ALA A 48 12.26 6.67 -5.29
C ALA A 48 12.45 7.11 -6.75
N ILE A 49 11.51 6.78 -7.64
CA ILE A 49 11.50 7.25 -9.04
C ILE A 49 10.72 8.56 -9.21
N ASP A 50 10.21 9.11 -8.12
CA ASP A 50 9.42 10.35 -8.09
C ASP A 50 8.23 10.37 -9.06
N MET A 51 7.55 9.23 -9.15
CA MET A 51 6.36 9.08 -10.00
C MET A 51 5.29 10.13 -9.66
N TYR A 52 5.19 10.54 -8.39
CA TYR A 52 4.21 11.54 -7.95
C TYR A 52 4.28 12.83 -8.77
N HIS A 53 5.48 13.29 -9.13
CA HIS A 53 5.68 14.50 -9.93
C HIS A 53 5.78 14.23 -11.43
N HIS A 54 6.20 13.00 -11.83
CA HIS A 54 6.57 12.70 -13.22
C HIS A 54 5.60 11.74 -13.94
N PHE A 55 4.52 11.29 -13.29
CA PHE A 55 3.63 10.26 -13.85
C PHE A 55 3.09 10.59 -15.25
N LYS A 56 2.83 11.87 -15.57
CA LYS A 56 2.32 12.27 -16.90
C LYS A 56 3.34 12.02 -18.00
N GLU A 57 4.61 12.33 -17.72
CA GLU A 57 5.72 12.10 -18.66
C GLU A 57 6.00 10.61 -18.79
N ASP A 58 6.04 9.89 -17.65
CA ASP A 58 6.28 8.45 -17.60
C ASP A 58 5.20 7.67 -18.40
N ILE A 59 3.93 7.98 -18.17
CA ILE A 59 2.82 7.31 -18.88
C ILE A 59 2.87 7.60 -20.37
N LYS A 60 3.25 8.81 -20.78
CA LYS A 60 3.46 9.14 -22.18
C LYS A 60 4.57 8.28 -22.80
N MET A 61 5.70 8.13 -22.11
CA MET A 61 6.79 7.25 -22.56
C MET A 61 6.34 5.78 -22.65
N PHE A 62 5.55 5.29 -21.70
CA PHE A 62 4.97 3.94 -21.76
C PHE A 62 4.10 3.74 -23.01
N ALA A 63 3.31 4.75 -23.35
CA ALA A 63 2.49 4.71 -24.58
C ALA A 63 3.34 4.68 -25.84
N GLU A 64 4.41 5.49 -25.91
CA GLU A 64 5.37 5.48 -27.02
C GLU A 64 6.09 4.13 -27.16
N MET A 65 6.38 3.45 -26.05
CA MET A 65 6.93 2.08 -26.03
C MET A 65 5.89 1.02 -26.43
N GLY A 66 4.62 1.37 -26.56
CA GLY A 66 3.54 0.47 -26.97
C GLY A 66 2.92 -0.37 -25.85
N PHE A 67 3.13 -0.02 -24.58
CA PHE A 67 2.53 -0.71 -23.45
C PHE A 67 1.00 -0.61 -23.49
N LYS A 68 0.33 -1.71 -23.10
CA LYS A 68 -1.13 -1.82 -23.07
C LYS A 68 -1.69 -1.96 -21.68
N CYS A 69 -0.84 -2.24 -20.71
CA CYS A 69 -1.20 -2.37 -19.30
C CYS A 69 -0.10 -1.75 -18.44
N TYR A 70 -0.50 -1.04 -17.41
CA TYR A 70 0.40 -0.49 -16.40
C TYR A 70 -0.03 -0.97 -15.01
N ARG A 71 0.83 -1.79 -14.41
CA ARG A 71 0.63 -2.22 -13.01
C ARG A 71 1.25 -1.20 -12.06
N LEU A 72 0.43 -0.68 -11.16
CA LEU A 72 0.85 0.22 -10.08
C LEU A 72 0.17 -0.16 -8.77
N SER A 73 0.63 0.42 -7.67
CA SER A 73 -0.04 0.29 -6.37
C SER A 73 -0.53 1.65 -5.88
N ILE A 74 -1.54 1.61 -5.03
CA ILE A 74 -2.01 2.79 -4.29
C ILE A 74 -1.29 2.83 -2.94
N ALA A 75 -0.76 3.99 -2.56
CA ALA A 75 -0.25 4.18 -1.21
C ALA A 75 -1.44 4.37 -0.26
N TRP A 76 -1.68 3.41 0.62
CA TRP A 76 -2.77 3.44 1.61
C TRP A 76 -2.83 4.77 2.34
N THR A 77 -1.68 5.23 2.84
CA THR A 77 -1.56 6.47 3.60
C THR A 77 -1.72 7.75 2.79
N ARG A 78 -1.76 7.69 1.46
CA ARG A 78 -2.13 8.82 0.61
C ARG A 78 -3.64 9.02 0.56
N ILE A 79 -4.38 7.92 0.68
CA ILE A 79 -5.86 7.94 0.73
C ILE A 79 -6.34 8.16 2.17
N LEU A 80 -5.80 7.40 3.12
CA LEU A 80 -6.12 7.46 4.55
C LEU A 80 -4.82 7.68 5.34
N PRO A 81 -4.44 8.93 5.67
CA PRO A 81 -3.15 9.27 6.28
C PRO A 81 -2.82 8.51 7.56
N ASN A 82 -3.83 8.19 8.38
CA ASN A 82 -3.69 7.37 9.58
C ASN A 82 -4.11 5.91 9.36
N GLY A 83 -4.61 5.57 8.17
CA GLY A 83 -5.00 4.24 7.75
C GLY A 83 -6.45 3.85 8.06
N ASP A 84 -7.08 4.46 9.05
CA ASP A 84 -8.49 4.25 9.44
C ASP A 84 -9.27 5.57 9.58
N ASP A 85 -8.86 6.60 8.86
CA ASP A 85 -9.56 7.88 8.83
C ASP A 85 -10.97 7.69 8.25
N GLU A 86 -11.98 8.32 8.87
CA GLU A 86 -13.38 8.28 8.37
C GLU A 86 -13.52 8.99 7.02
N ILE A 87 -12.77 10.08 6.83
CA ILE A 87 -12.81 10.91 5.64
C ILE A 87 -11.50 10.75 4.87
N PRO A 88 -11.54 10.35 3.59
CA PRO A 88 -10.35 10.21 2.80
C PRO A 88 -9.70 11.55 2.46
N ASN A 89 -8.40 11.54 2.26
CA ASN A 89 -7.62 12.69 1.82
C ASN A 89 -7.95 13.04 0.36
N VAL A 90 -8.57 14.19 0.17
CA VAL A 90 -9.03 14.68 -1.16
C VAL A 90 -7.87 14.84 -2.14
N GLU A 91 -6.70 15.30 -1.68
CA GLU A 91 -5.50 15.45 -2.52
C GLU A 91 -5.00 14.09 -3.02
N GLY A 92 -5.02 13.07 -2.15
CA GLY A 92 -4.67 11.69 -2.52
C GLY A 92 -5.64 11.10 -3.52
N LEU A 93 -6.95 11.30 -3.32
CA LEU A 93 -7.95 10.84 -4.28
C LEU A 93 -7.76 11.52 -5.65
N ARG A 94 -7.54 12.83 -5.67
CA ARG A 94 -7.32 13.59 -6.91
C ARG A 94 -6.08 13.09 -7.65
N PHE A 95 -4.98 12.84 -6.96
CA PHE A 95 -3.74 12.35 -7.56
C PHE A 95 -3.97 11.06 -8.36
N TYR A 96 -4.61 10.05 -7.76
CA TYR A 96 -4.87 8.80 -8.48
C TYR A 96 -5.92 8.94 -9.59
N HIS A 97 -6.91 9.83 -9.44
CA HIS A 97 -7.80 10.16 -10.56
C HIS A 97 -7.01 10.66 -11.78
N GLU A 98 -6.07 11.57 -11.56
CA GLU A 98 -5.21 12.09 -12.64
C GLU A 98 -4.34 10.99 -13.25
N VAL A 99 -3.73 10.11 -12.42
CA VAL A 99 -2.92 8.99 -12.91
C VAL A 99 -3.74 8.05 -13.80
N PHE A 100 -4.94 7.66 -13.36
CA PHE A 100 -5.79 6.77 -14.14
C PHE A 100 -6.30 7.43 -15.42
N ASP A 101 -6.66 8.70 -15.37
CA ASP A 101 -7.07 9.46 -16.56
C ASP A 101 -5.94 9.52 -17.59
N GLU A 102 -4.70 9.76 -17.19
CA GLU A 102 -3.56 9.73 -18.11
C GLU A 102 -3.33 8.34 -18.72
N CYS A 103 -3.47 7.26 -17.93
CA CYS A 103 -3.39 5.91 -18.46
C CYS A 103 -4.46 5.66 -19.53
N LEU A 104 -5.72 5.96 -19.24
CA LEU A 104 -6.85 5.74 -20.16
C LEU A 104 -6.73 6.59 -21.43
N LYS A 105 -6.32 7.87 -21.32
CA LYS A 105 -6.02 8.73 -22.49
C LYS A 105 -4.92 8.14 -23.36
N ALA A 106 -3.93 7.50 -22.76
CA ALA A 106 -2.83 6.85 -23.48
C ALA A 106 -3.19 5.46 -24.05
N GLY A 107 -4.40 4.96 -23.82
CA GLY A 107 -4.82 3.61 -24.24
C GLY A 107 -4.14 2.50 -23.44
N ILE A 108 -3.75 2.78 -22.19
CA ILE A 108 -3.10 1.87 -21.26
C ILE A 108 -4.10 1.49 -20.17
N GLU A 109 -4.34 0.19 -19.97
CA GLU A 109 -5.25 -0.33 -18.94
C GLU A 109 -4.54 -0.33 -17.57
N PRO A 110 -5.09 0.33 -16.53
CA PRO A 110 -4.54 0.24 -15.18
C PRO A 110 -4.79 -1.15 -14.56
N LEU A 111 -3.77 -1.74 -13.94
CA LEU A 111 -3.86 -2.91 -13.08
C LEU A 111 -3.39 -2.48 -11.68
N VAL A 112 -4.31 -2.38 -10.73
CA VAL A 112 -4.04 -1.72 -9.46
C VAL A 112 -3.87 -2.73 -8.33
N THR A 113 -2.74 -2.67 -7.63
CA THR A 113 -2.52 -3.38 -6.37
C THR A 113 -2.93 -2.46 -5.22
N ILE A 114 -3.87 -2.89 -4.38
CA ILE A 114 -4.40 -2.09 -3.27
C ILE A 114 -3.37 -1.94 -2.16
N CYS A 115 -2.82 -3.06 -1.67
CA CYS A 115 -1.77 -3.04 -0.63
C CYS A 115 -0.48 -3.69 -1.16
N HIS A 116 0.60 -2.91 -1.23
CA HIS A 116 1.91 -3.35 -1.69
C HIS A 116 2.99 -3.02 -0.66
N PHE A 117 2.99 -3.72 0.48
CA PHE A 117 3.96 -3.59 1.56
C PHE A 117 3.98 -2.20 2.24
N ASP A 118 2.88 -1.49 2.25
CA ASP A 118 2.79 -0.11 2.72
C ASP A 118 1.80 0.07 3.87
N THR A 119 1.89 -0.81 4.87
CA THR A 119 1.05 -0.73 6.07
C THR A 119 1.23 0.61 6.78
N PRO A 120 0.14 1.35 7.08
CA PRO A 120 0.22 2.64 7.76
C PRO A 120 0.90 2.55 9.14
N ILE A 121 1.89 3.40 9.38
CA ILE A 121 2.61 3.44 10.67
C ILE A 121 1.65 3.73 11.83
N ALA A 122 0.64 4.56 11.63
CA ALA A 122 -0.36 4.84 12.64
C ALA A 122 -1.12 3.56 13.07
N LEU A 123 -1.48 2.68 12.13
CA LEU A 123 -2.10 1.39 12.44
C LEU A 123 -1.11 0.40 13.07
N ILE A 124 0.17 0.44 12.69
CA ILE A 124 1.20 -0.35 13.36
C ILE A 124 1.34 0.07 14.82
N LYS A 125 1.37 1.38 15.09
CA LYS A 125 1.40 1.92 16.47
C LYS A 125 0.14 1.57 17.25
N LYS A 126 -1.03 1.57 16.61
CA LYS A 126 -2.34 1.37 17.24
C LYS A 126 -2.68 -0.10 17.47
N TYR A 127 -2.35 -0.97 16.52
CA TYR A 127 -2.80 -2.36 16.48
C TYR A 127 -1.65 -3.37 16.39
N GLY A 128 -0.42 -2.94 16.13
CA GLY A 128 0.71 -3.86 15.89
C GLY A 128 0.74 -4.45 14.48
N GLY A 129 0.15 -3.77 13.50
CA GLY A 129 0.05 -4.25 12.12
C GLY A 129 -0.92 -5.42 11.96
N TRP A 130 -0.70 -6.27 10.96
CA TRP A 130 -1.61 -7.35 10.58
C TRP A 130 -1.72 -8.51 11.60
N LYS A 131 -0.97 -8.49 12.69
CA LYS A 131 -1.19 -9.42 13.80
C LYS A 131 -2.54 -9.19 14.52
N ASP A 132 -3.13 -8.01 14.40
CA ASP A 132 -4.45 -7.70 14.97
C ASP A 132 -5.56 -7.79 13.90
N ARG A 133 -6.65 -8.47 14.26
CA ARG A 133 -7.79 -8.69 13.35
C ARG A 133 -8.49 -7.40 12.91
N ARG A 134 -8.39 -6.31 13.69
CA ARG A 134 -8.97 -4.99 13.34
C ARG A 134 -8.36 -4.38 12.07
N MET A 135 -7.20 -4.86 11.63
CA MET A 135 -6.63 -4.49 10.34
C MET A 135 -7.52 -4.87 9.16
N ILE A 136 -8.32 -5.93 9.30
CA ILE A 136 -9.28 -6.34 8.25
C ILE A 136 -10.28 -5.22 8.00
N ASP A 137 -10.90 -4.67 9.04
CA ASP A 137 -11.91 -3.62 8.91
C ASP A 137 -11.31 -2.33 8.32
N ALA A 138 -10.10 -1.94 8.76
CA ALA A 138 -9.39 -0.79 8.22
C ALA A 138 -9.05 -0.96 6.72
N PHE A 139 -8.61 -2.15 6.31
CA PHE A 139 -8.35 -2.46 4.91
C PHE A 139 -9.61 -2.48 4.06
N LEU A 140 -10.71 -3.05 4.57
CA LEU A 140 -11.99 -3.08 3.85
C LEU A 140 -12.56 -1.68 3.66
N HIS A 141 -12.39 -0.80 4.65
CA HIS A 141 -12.75 0.61 4.51
C HIS A 141 -11.96 1.30 3.38
N LEU A 142 -10.64 1.08 3.30
CA LEU A 142 -9.84 1.53 2.17
C LEU A 142 -10.40 0.98 0.84
N CYS A 143 -10.62 -0.33 0.74
CA CYS A 143 -11.11 -0.98 -0.48
C CYS A 143 -12.43 -0.36 -0.96
N GLU A 144 -13.38 -0.15 -0.04
CA GLU A 144 -14.67 0.46 -0.36
C GLU A 144 -14.51 1.87 -0.94
N ILE A 145 -13.63 2.69 -0.35
CA ILE A 145 -13.30 4.02 -0.88
C ILE A 145 -12.74 3.93 -2.30
N LEU A 146 -11.77 3.03 -2.53
CA LEU A 146 -11.12 2.89 -3.82
C LEU A 146 -12.09 2.40 -4.91
N PHE A 147 -12.89 1.39 -4.64
CA PHE A 147 -13.86 0.87 -5.60
C PHE A 147 -14.94 1.90 -5.95
N LYS A 148 -15.42 2.66 -4.96
CA LYS A 148 -16.39 3.74 -5.20
C LYS A 148 -15.83 4.90 -6.00
N ASN A 149 -14.55 5.25 -5.82
CA ASN A 149 -13.95 6.40 -6.49
C ASN A 149 -13.36 6.07 -7.86
N TYR A 150 -12.90 4.83 -8.09
CA TYR A 150 -12.14 4.49 -9.30
C TYR A 150 -12.71 3.31 -10.09
N GLY A 151 -13.84 2.72 -9.68
CA GLY A 151 -14.42 1.55 -10.36
C GLY A 151 -14.81 1.83 -11.81
N ASP A 152 -15.12 3.08 -12.17
CA ASP A 152 -15.36 3.50 -13.54
C ASP A 152 -14.09 3.60 -14.41
N LYS A 153 -12.90 3.59 -13.81
CA LYS A 153 -11.58 3.77 -14.47
C LYS A 153 -10.69 2.54 -14.40
N VAL A 154 -10.82 1.76 -13.34
CA VAL A 154 -9.97 0.60 -13.04
C VAL A 154 -10.79 -0.67 -13.02
N LYS A 155 -10.50 -1.59 -13.92
CA LYS A 155 -11.19 -2.89 -14.04
C LYS A 155 -10.49 -4.02 -13.31
N TYR A 156 -9.16 -3.91 -13.14
CA TYR A 156 -8.33 -5.00 -12.64
C TYR A 156 -7.68 -4.61 -11.33
N TRP A 157 -7.99 -5.39 -10.27
CA TRP A 157 -7.54 -5.15 -8.93
C TRP A 157 -6.80 -6.36 -8.36
N LEU A 158 -5.71 -6.10 -7.68
CA LEU A 158 -4.99 -7.06 -6.84
C LEU A 158 -5.09 -6.58 -5.40
N THR A 159 -5.60 -7.40 -4.52
CA THR A 159 -5.83 -7.02 -3.11
C THR A 159 -4.52 -6.78 -2.37
N PHE A 160 -3.62 -7.75 -2.45
CA PHE A 160 -2.30 -7.72 -1.82
C PHE A 160 -1.21 -8.11 -2.81
N ASN A 161 0.00 -7.62 -2.57
CA ASN A 161 1.21 -8.12 -3.20
C ASN A 161 1.87 -9.15 -2.28
N GLU A 162 2.15 -10.34 -2.82
CA GLU A 162 3.02 -11.35 -2.20
C GLU A 162 2.80 -11.56 -0.69
N ILE A 163 1.60 -11.98 -0.27
CA ILE A 163 1.27 -12.27 1.14
C ILE A 163 2.30 -13.22 1.78
N ASN A 164 2.85 -14.16 1.02
CA ASN A 164 3.91 -15.08 1.47
C ASN A 164 5.16 -14.36 2.00
N MET A 165 5.44 -13.14 1.55
CA MET A 165 6.63 -12.38 1.97
C MET A 165 6.62 -12.00 3.44
N LEU A 166 5.45 -11.92 4.07
CA LEU A 166 5.38 -11.66 5.52
C LEU A 166 6.05 -12.76 6.36
N LEU A 167 6.14 -13.99 5.84
CA LEU A 167 6.85 -15.09 6.53
C LEU A 167 8.37 -14.86 6.58
N HIS A 168 8.91 -14.10 5.65
CA HIS A 168 10.33 -13.80 5.52
C HIS A 168 10.71 -12.40 6.00
N MET A 169 9.83 -11.43 5.75
CA MET A 169 10.01 -10.01 6.08
C MET A 169 8.73 -9.46 6.72
N PRO A 170 8.39 -9.87 7.95
CA PRO A 170 7.10 -9.59 8.59
C PRO A 170 6.82 -8.11 8.81
N PHE A 171 7.82 -7.27 9.04
CA PHE A 171 7.59 -5.83 9.12
C PHE A 171 7.26 -5.24 7.75
N MET A 172 8.03 -5.57 6.72
CA MET A 172 7.78 -5.06 5.38
C MET A 172 6.48 -5.60 4.79
N GLY A 173 6.20 -6.90 4.98
CA GLY A 173 5.00 -7.55 4.45
C GLY A 173 3.72 -7.17 5.18
N ALA A 174 3.77 -7.09 6.52
CA ALA A 174 2.58 -7.00 7.36
C ALA A 174 2.67 -5.97 8.52
N GLY A 175 3.68 -5.10 8.53
CA GLY A 175 3.88 -4.11 9.59
C GLY A 175 4.13 -4.70 10.99
N ILE A 176 4.66 -5.93 11.05
CA ILE A 176 4.85 -6.63 12.33
C ILE A 176 6.22 -6.29 12.92
N VAL A 177 6.21 -5.85 14.17
CA VAL A 177 7.37 -5.81 15.05
C VAL A 177 7.10 -6.79 16.18
N PHE A 178 8.01 -7.74 16.39
CA PHE A 178 7.87 -8.72 17.44
C PHE A 178 8.16 -8.11 18.82
N GLU A 179 7.42 -8.56 19.81
CA GLU A 179 7.61 -8.22 21.21
C GLU A 179 8.30 -9.38 21.94
N GLU A 180 8.93 -9.09 23.06
CA GLU A 180 9.63 -10.10 23.85
C GLU A 180 8.64 -11.19 24.30
N GLY A 181 8.98 -12.45 24.00
CA GLY A 181 8.18 -13.62 24.35
C GLY A 181 7.05 -13.97 23.37
N GLU A 182 6.87 -13.23 22.29
CA GLU A 182 5.92 -13.65 21.24
C GLU A 182 6.43 -14.87 20.49
N ASP A 183 5.53 -15.79 20.17
CA ASP A 183 5.79 -16.87 19.21
C ASP A 183 5.73 -16.30 17.79
N GLU A 184 6.91 -16.06 17.20
CA GLU A 184 7.04 -15.42 15.89
C GLU A 184 6.31 -16.19 14.78
N GLU A 185 6.35 -17.53 14.82
CA GLU A 185 5.68 -18.34 13.80
C GLU A 185 4.15 -18.20 13.93
N LEU A 186 3.63 -18.31 15.14
CA LEU A 186 2.21 -18.12 15.40
C LEU A 186 1.73 -16.73 14.92
N VAL A 187 2.49 -15.68 15.25
CA VAL A 187 2.16 -14.30 14.86
C VAL A 187 2.15 -14.14 13.34
N LYS A 188 3.16 -14.66 12.63
CA LYS A 188 3.26 -14.61 11.16
C LYS A 188 2.08 -15.33 10.50
N TYR A 189 1.77 -16.54 10.90
CA TYR A 189 0.65 -17.29 10.32
C TYR A 189 -0.71 -16.68 10.65
N GLN A 190 -0.86 -16.10 11.83
CA GLN A 190 -2.08 -15.38 12.20
C GLN A 190 -2.26 -14.12 11.33
N ALA A 191 -1.20 -13.36 11.08
CA ALA A 191 -1.23 -12.21 10.19
C ALA A 191 -1.54 -12.60 8.73
N ALA A 192 -0.92 -13.67 8.23
CA ALA A 192 -1.23 -14.21 6.91
C ALA A 192 -2.72 -14.59 6.78
N HIS A 193 -3.28 -15.21 7.83
CA HIS A 193 -4.70 -15.51 7.89
C HIS A 193 -5.56 -14.23 7.81
N HIS A 194 -5.20 -13.18 8.53
CA HIS A 194 -5.93 -11.91 8.48
C HIS A 194 -5.89 -11.27 7.10
N GLU A 195 -4.72 -11.24 6.43
CA GLU A 195 -4.61 -10.72 5.07
C GLU A 195 -5.43 -11.54 4.05
N LEU A 196 -5.41 -12.87 4.16
CA LEU A 196 -6.22 -13.75 3.30
C LEU A 196 -7.72 -13.53 3.50
N VAL A 197 -8.17 -13.39 4.75
CA VAL A 197 -9.57 -13.07 5.07
C VAL A 197 -9.95 -11.69 4.54
N ALA A 198 -9.09 -10.68 4.74
CA ALA A 198 -9.30 -9.34 4.22
C ALA A 198 -9.39 -9.34 2.68
N SER A 199 -8.51 -10.09 2.01
CA SER A 199 -8.56 -10.28 0.55
C SER A 199 -9.90 -10.86 0.09
N ALA A 200 -10.40 -11.92 0.74
CA ALA A 200 -11.66 -12.54 0.38
C ALA A 200 -12.85 -11.58 0.54
N PHE A 201 -12.90 -10.82 1.63
CA PHE A 201 -13.94 -9.80 1.83
C PHE A 201 -13.81 -8.63 0.85
N ALA A 202 -12.59 -8.19 0.53
CA ALA A 202 -12.37 -7.14 -0.46
C ALA A 202 -12.91 -7.53 -1.85
N VAL A 203 -12.67 -8.77 -2.29
CA VAL A 203 -13.24 -9.30 -3.54
C VAL A 203 -14.77 -9.27 -3.51
N LYS A 204 -15.36 -9.68 -2.39
CA LYS A 204 -16.82 -9.66 -2.23
C LYS A 204 -17.37 -8.22 -2.36
N ILE A 205 -16.78 -7.27 -1.62
CA ILE A 205 -17.19 -5.85 -1.67
C ILE A 205 -17.00 -5.28 -3.09
N GLY A 206 -15.89 -5.59 -3.74
CA GLY A 206 -15.61 -5.14 -5.11
C GLY A 206 -16.69 -5.57 -6.09
N HIS A 207 -17.14 -6.84 -6.03
CA HIS A 207 -18.21 -7.36 -6.89
C HIS A 207 -19.59 -6.83 -6.49
N GLU A 208 -19.83 -6.50 -5.23
CA GLU A 208 -21.09 -5.88 -4.79
C GLU A 208 -21.20 -4.42 -5.30
N ILE A 209 -20.09 -3.70 -5.37
CA ILE A 209 -20.06 -2.32 -5.89
C ILE A 209 -20.10 -2.31 -7.43
N ASP A 210 -19.28 -3.13 -8.08
CA ASP A 210 -19.30 -3.31 -9.53
C ASP A 210 -19.07 -4.79 -9.90
N PRO A 211 -20.10 -5.50 -10.39
CA PRO A 211 -20.00 -6.89 -10.82
C PRO A 211 -19.01 -7.16 -11.96
N ASN A 212 -18.54 -6.11 -12.67
CA ASN A 212 -17.58 -6.23 -13.76
C ASN A 212 -16.12 -6.10 -13.29
N ASN A 213 -15.88 -5.75 -12.02
CA ASN A 213 -14.54 -5.75 -11.44
C ASN A 213 -13.92 -7.16 -11.52
N LYS A 214 -12.61 -7.19 -11.79
CA LYS A 214 -11.84 -8.44 -11.95
C LYS A 214 -10.59 -8.40 -11.09
#